data_c63f2181f6ebadb9bd76646487e9051c
#
_entry.id   c63f2181f6ebadb9bd76646487e9051c
#
_cell.length_a   1.000
_cell.length_b   1.000
_cell.length_c   1.000
_cell.angle_alpha   90.00
_cell.angle_beta   90.00
_cell.angle_gamma   90.00
#
_symmetry.space_group_name_H-M   'P 1'
#
loop_
_entity.id
_entity.type
_entity.pdbx_description
1 polymer ?
#
loop_
_entity_poly.entity_id
_entity_poly.type
_entity_poly.pdbx_seq_one_letter_code
_entity_poly.pdbx_strand_id
1 'polypeptide(L)'
;MSLDENKALARRLYEEVFGRGNLDAADAILTGDCVSHGPGVPATTGTESIKRQAMLLRTAIPDLRVTLDDQVAEGDRVASRWTGSGTHSGPLMMPAGTVPPTGRSIAFDEIRIDRCADGRIVESWFIPDRLGLWQQLGLLPAPAPPSG
;
A
#
# COMPACT_ATOMS: atom_id res chain seq x y z
N MET A 1 -2.21 8.81 -22.75
CA MET A 1 -3.07 7.82 -22.10
C MET A 1 -4.31 8.49 -21.52
N SER A 2 -5.44 7.78 -21.53
CA SER A 2 -6.67 8.30 -20.95
C SER A 2 -6.64 8.23 -19.42
N LEU A 3 -7.55 8.97 -18.78
CA LEU A 3 -7.73 8.89 -17.33
C LEU A 3 -8.13 7.48 -16.90
N ASP A 4 -8.96 6.80 -17.68
CA ASP A 4 -9.41 5.43 -17.40
C ASP A 4 -8.24 4.43 -17.51
N GLU A 5 -7.36 4.60 -18.48
CA GLU A 5 -6.15 3.78 -18.61
C GLU A 5 -5.21 3.98 -17.41
N ASN A 6 -5.03 5.22 -16.96
CA ASN A 6 -4.23 5.52 -15.77
C ASN A 6 -4.87 4.91 -14.50
N LYS A 7 -6.18 5.01 -14.35
CA LYS A 7 -6.90 4.36 -13.24
C LYS A 7 -6.74 2.84 -13.26
N ALA A 8 -6.84 2.23 -14.44
CA ALA A 8 -6.66 0.79 -14.58
C ALA A 8 -5.24 0.36 -14.22
N LEU A 9 -4.26 1.15 -14.59
CA LEU A 9 -2.85 0.89 -14.27
C LEU A 9 -2.61 0.93 -12.76
N ALA A 10 -3.11 1.95 -12.06
CA ALA A 10 -3.02 2.06 -10.61
C ALA A 10 -3.76 0.90 -9.91
N ARG A 11 -4.96 0.53 -10.41
CA ARG A 11 -5.72 -0.61 -9.89
C ARG A 11 -4.92 -1.91 -9.97
N ARG A 12 -4.25 -2.16 -11.08
CA ARG A 12 -3.41 -3.35 -11.26
C ARG A 12 -2.30 -3.43 -10.23
N LEU A 13 -1.67 -2.30 -9.88
CA LEU A 13 -0.64 -2.29 -8.85
C LEU A 13 -1.19 -2.81 -7.52
N TYR A 14 -2.35 -2.34 -7.10
CA TYR A 14 -2.94 -2.75 -5.82
C TYR A 14 -3.43 -4.20 -5.85
N GLU A 15 -4.16 -4.57 -6.89
CA GLU A 15 -4.81 -5.88 -6.96
C GLU A 15 -3.83 -7.01 -7.29
N GLU A 16 -2.93 -6.79 -8.23
CA GLU A 16 -2.01 -7.85 -8.68
C GLU A 16 -0.77 -7.94 -7.80
N VAL A 17 -0.10 -6.82 -7.52
CA VAL A 17 1.18 -6.84 -6.79
C VAL A 17 0.95 -6.97 -5.29
N PHE A 18 0.15 -6.09 -4.70
CA PHE A 18 -0.13 -6.15 -3.25
C PHE A 18 -1.16 -7.22 -2.91
N GLY A 19 -2.27 -7.26 -3.63
CA GLY A 19 -3.40 -8.15 -3.31
C GLY A 19 -3.14 -9.62 -3.60
N ARG A 20 -2.54 -9.93 -4.75
CA ARG A 20 -2.27 -11.32 -5.15
C ARG A 20 -0.84 -11.77 -4.94
N GLY A 21 0.08 -10.84 -4.63
CA GLY A 21 1.49 -11.15 -4.48
C GLY A 21 2.19 -11.48 -5.80
N ASN A 22 1.61 -11.09 -6.94
CA ASN A 22 2.23 -11.25 -8.24
C ASN A 22 3.29 -10.15 -8.44
N LEU A 23 4.48 -10.37 -7.89
CA LEU A 23 5.55 -9.37 -7.92
C LEU A 23 6.06 -9.09 -9.34
N ASP A 24 6.00 -10.09 -10.23
CA ASP A 24 6.46 -9.92 -11.61
C ASP A 24 5.59 -8.91 -12.39
N ALA A 25 4.32 -8.74 -12.01
CA ALA A 25 3.45 -7.73 -12.63
C ALA A 25 3.97 -6.31 -12.42
N ALA A 26 4.74 -6.06 -11.36
CA ALA A 26 5.31 -4.75 -11.07
C ALA A 26 6.20 -4.24 -12.22
N ASP A 27 6.93 -5.12 -12.90
CA ASP A 27 7.83 -4.74 -13.99
C ASP A 27 7.08 -4.19 -15.21
N ALA A 28 5.83 -4.60 -15.42
CA ALA A 28 4.99 -4.08 -16.49
C ALA A 28 4.24 -2.80 -16.09
N ILE A 29 4.05 -2.57 -14.80
CA ILE A 29 3.26 -1.45 -14.26
C ILE A 29 4.14 -0.24 -13.95
N LEU A 30 5.35 -0.47 -13.44
CA LEU A 30 6.26 0.55 -12.95
C LEU A 30 7.46 0.72 -13.88
N THR A 31 8.01 1.94 -13.93
CA THR A 31 9.31 2.15 -14.59
C THR A 31 10.44 1.65 -13.68
N GLY A 32 11.57 1.26 -14.30
CA GLY A 32 12.72 0.76 -13.54
C GLY A 32 13.34 1.80 -12.60
N ASP A 33 13.09 3.07 -12.83
CA ASP A 33 13.54 4.21 -12.03
C ASP A 33 12.41 4.89 -11.26
N CYS A 34 11.27 4.23 -11.08
CA CYS A 34 10.13 4.80 -10.36
C CYS A 34 10.54 5.22 -8.94
N VAL A 35 9.92 6.30 -8.45
CA VAL A 35 10.19 6.85 -7.11
C VAL A 35 8.96 6.69 -6.24
N SER A 36 9.15 6.20 -5.02
CA SER A 36 8.08 6.01 -4.05
C SER A 36 8.35 6.82 -2.78
N HIS A 37 7.36 7.62 -2.38
CA HIS A 37 7.42 8.48 -1.21
C HIS A 37 6.44 7.99 -0.15
N GLY A 38 6.95 7.68 1.05
CA GLY A 38 6.13 7.35 2.22
C GLY A 38 6.41 8.30 3.37
N PRO A 39 5.49 8.41 4.34
CA PRO A 39 5.67 9.30 5.48
C PRO A 39 6.75 8.78 6.42
N GLY A 40 7.65 9.68 6.84
CA GLY A 40 8.66 9.39 7.85
C GLY A 40 9.82 8.53 7.37
N VAL A 41 9.94 8.28 6.07
CA VAL A 41 11.04 7.49 5.48
C VAL A 41 11.59 8.21 4.25
N PRO A 42 12.88 8.01 3.92
CA PRO A 42 13.42 8.53 2.65
C PRO A 42 12.69 7.93 1.44
N ALA A 43 12.64 8.69 0.35
CA ALA A 43 12.11 8.18 -0.91
C ALA A 43 12.95 6.98 -1.38
N THR A 44 12.28 5.99 -1.94
CA THR A 44 12.92 4.81 -2.52
C THR A 44 12.82 4.85 -4.04
N THR A 45 13.79 4.26 -4.73
CA THR A 45 13.86 4.24 -6.19
C THR A 45 13.90 2.80 -6.68
N GLY A 46 13.20 2.57 -7.79
CA GLY A 46 13.23 1.30 -8.50
C GLY A 46 12.06 0.38 -8.18
N THR A 47 11.77 -0.49 -9.15
CA THR A 47 10.68 -1.47 -9.06
C THR A 47 10.87 -2.43 -7.88
N GLU A 48 12.11 -2.79 -7.57
CA GLU A 48 12.42 -3.70 -6.47
C GLU A 48 11.98 -3.17 -5.11
N SER A 49 11.98 -1.84 -4.91
CA SER A 49 11.52 -1.24 -3.66
C SER A 49 10.02 -1.48 -3.43
N ILE A 50 9.22 -1.41 -4.50
CA ILE A 50 7.78 -1.68 -4.45
C ILE A 50 7.51 -3.17 -4.23
N LYS A 51 8.24 -4.03 -4.92
CA LYS A 51 8.15 -5.49 -4.70
C LYS A 51 8.47 -5.85 -3.25
N ARG A 52 9.48 -5.21 -2.68
CA ARG A 52 9.85 -5.40 -1.27
C ARG A 52 8.74 -4.94 -0.33
N GLN A 53 8.13 -3.79 -0.56
CA GLN A 53 7.00 -3.32 0.23
C GLN A 53 5.85 -4.33 0.22
N ALA A 54 5.48 -4.83 -0.97
CA ALA A 54 4.43 -5.82 -1.12
C ALA A 54 4.79 -7.13 -0.39
N MET A 55 6.03 -7.59 -0.52
CA MET A 55 6.50 -8.80 0.12
C MET A 55 6.49 -8.69 1.65
N LEU A 56 6.95 -7.56 2.21
CA LEU A 56 6.96 -7.34 3.65
C LEU A 56 5.53 -7.31 4.22
N LEU A 57 4.61 -6.65 3.52
CA LEU A 57 3.22 -6.59 3.94
C LEU A 57 2.55 -7.96 3.89
N ARG A 58 2.78 -8.72 2.82
CA ARG A 58 2.22 -10.07 2.67
C ARG A 58 2.86 -11.09 3.61
N THR A 59 4.10 -10.88 4.01
CA THR A 59 4.74 -11.71 5.06
C THR A 59 4.04 -11.51 6.40
N ALA A 60 3.71 -10.27 6.73
CA ALA A 60 2.99 -9.94 7.98
C ALA A 60 1.53 -10.43 7.93
N ILE A 61 0.89 -10.31 6.77
CA ILE A 61 -0.53 -10.64 6.55
C ILE A 61 -0.62 -11.58 5.35
N PRO A 62 -0.37 -12.89 5.53
CA PRO A 62 -0.35 -13.84 4.40
C PRO A 62 -1.68 -13.96 3.67
N ASP A 63 -2.79 -13.71 4.35
CA ASP A 63 -4.15 -13.71 3.80
C ASP A 63 -4.62 -12.31 3.38
N LEU A 64 -3.71 -11.41 3.08
CA LEU A 64 -4.01 -10.02 2.71
C LEU A 64 -5.03 -9.97 1.58
N ARG A 65 -6.08 -9.18 1.82
CA ARG A 65 -7.08 -8.78 0.83
C ARG A 65 -6.99 -7.28 0.62
N VAL A 66 -7.06 -6.87 -0.63
CA VAL A 66 -7.01 -5.47 -1.03
C VAL A 66 -8.33 -5.12 -1.70
N THR A 67 -8.97 -4.07 -1.21
CA THR A 67 -10.19 -3.52 -1.79
C THR A 67 -9.90 -2.10 -2.24
N LEU A 68 -10.11 -1.82 -3.52
CA LEU A 68 -10.03 -0.46 -4.05
C LEU A 68 -11.38 0.21 -3.82
N ASP A 69 -11.42 1.20 -2.92
CA ASP A 69 -12.66 1.82 -2.48
C ASP A 69 -13.06 2.98 -3.38
N ASP A 70 -12.09 3.77 -3.87
CA ASP A 70 -12.35 4.95 -4.68
C ASP A 70 -11.14 5.34 -5.51
N GLN A 71 -11.38 5.94 -6.68
CA GLN A 71 -10.33 6.50 -7.53
C GLN A 71 -10.81 7.78 -8.20
N VAL A 72 -9.93 8.78 -8.21
CA VAL A 72 -10.09 9.99 -9.03
C VAL A 72 -8.82 10.20 -9.84
N ALA A 73 -8.95 10.75 -11.02
CA ALA A 73 -7.83 11.00 -11.91
C ALA A 73 -7.96 12.36 -12.58
N GLU A 74 -6.82 13.04 -12.71
CA GLU A 74 -6.70 14.31 -13.43
C GLU A 74 -5.30 14.41 -14.03
N GLY A 75 -5.21 14.82 -15.28
CA GLY A 75 -3.92 14.91 -15.95
C GLY A 75 -3.22 13.55 -15.98
N ASP A 76 -2.00 13.51 -15.49
CA ASP A 76 -1.18 12.28 -15.41
C ASP A 76 -1.24 11.59 -14.03
N ARG A 77 -2.13 12.02 -13.13
CA ARG A 77 -2.20 11.54 -11.74
C ARG A 77 -3.49 10.82 -11.43
N VAL A 78 -3.36 9.77 -10.61
CA VAL A 78 -4.48 9.01 -10.08
C VAL A 78 -4.37 8.99 -8.56
N ALA A 79 -5.42 9.44 -7.88
CA ALA A 79 -5.55 9.25 -6.44
C ALA A 79 -6.46 8.05 -6.19
N SER A 80 -6.00 7.14 -5.36
CA SER A 80 -6.74 5.92 -5.02
C SER A 80 -6.82 5.77 -3.50
N ARG A 81 -8.00 5.42 -3.01
CA ARG A 81 -8.23 5.04 -1.62
C ARG A 81 -8.52 3.55 -1.59
N TRP A 82 -7.77 2.80 -0.80
CA TRP A 82 -7.93 1.36 -0.72
C TRP A 82 -7.81 0.85 0.71
N THR A 83 -8.37 -0.32 0.97
CA THR A 83 -8.35 -1.00 2.26
C THR A 83 -7.61 -2.32 2.13
N GLY A 84 -6.65 -2.54 3.02
CA GLY A 84 -6.02 -3.83 3.21
C GLY A 84 -6.58 -4.49 4.46
N SER A 85 -6.84 -5.79 4.43
CA SER A 85 -7.33 -6.55 5.57
C SER A 85 -6.78 -7.95 5.59
N GLY A 86 -6.76 -8.56 6.77
CA GLY A 86 -6.31 -9.92 6.97
C GLY A 86 -5.90 -10.19 8.40
N THR A 87 -5.17 -11.29 8.59
CA THR A 87 -4.70 -11.73 9.90
C THR A 87 -3.21 -11.48 10.05
N HIS A 88 -2.82 -10.78 11.12
CA HIS A 88 -1.42 -10.54 11.46
C HIS A 88 -0.80 -11.83 12.02
N SER A 89 -0.41 -12.73 11.14
CA SER A 89 0.14 -14.04 11.49
C SER A 89 1.62 -14.21 11.18
N GLY A 90 2.26 -13.20 10.58
CA GLY A 90 3.69 -13.14 10.35
C GLY A 90 4.33 -11.89 10.95
N PRO A 91 5.65 -11.80 10.98
CA PRO A 91 6.33 -10.62 11.53
C PRO A 91 6.06 -9.39 10.67
N LEU A 92 5.74 -8.27 11.30
CA LEU A 92 5.61 -6.97 10.64
C LEU A 92 6.90 -6.18 10.82
N MET A 93 7.65 -6.03 9.76
CA MET A 93 8.90 -5.26 9.77
C MET A 93 8.60 -3.78 9.55
N MET A 94 9.03 -2.95 10.50
CA MET A 94 8.90 -1.49 10.46
C MET A 94 10.27 -0.85 10.68
N PRO A 95 10.47 0.43 10.29
CA PRO A 95 11.74 1.12 10.53
C PRO A 95 12.18 1.12 12.01
N ALA A 96 11.23 1.18 12.94
CA ALA A 96 11.48 1.20 14.37
C ALA A 96 11.71 -0.20 14.98
N GLY A 97 11.55 -1.27 14.21
CA GLY A 97 11.72 -2.65 14.68
C GLY A 97 10.67 -3.59 14.11
N THR A 98 10.73 -4.85 14.53
CA THR A 98 9.81 -5.90 14.07
C THR A 98 8.74 -6.16 15.12
N VAL A 99 7.48 -6.18 14.71
CA VAL A 99 6.34 -6.57 15.55
C VAL A 99 6.09 -8.06 15.35
N PRO A 100 6.23 -8.88 16.41
CA PRO A 100 5.91 -10.30 16.32
C PRO A 100 4.45 -10.54 15.97
N PRO A 101 4.10 -11.70 15.37
CA PRO A 101 2.72 -12.01 15.03
C PRO A 101 1.79 -11.91 16.26
N THR A 102 0.67 -11.20 16.10
CA THR A 102 -0.33 -11.03 17.17
C THR A 102 -1.52 -11.99 17.01
N GLY A 103 -1.71 -12.56 15.82
CA GLY A 103 -2.89 -13.37 15.48
C GLY A 103 -4.17 -12.56 15.33
N ARG A 104 -4.10 -11.22 15.38
CA ARG A 104 -5.26 -10.35 15.31
C ARG A 104 -5.73 -10.15 13.87
N SER A 105 -7.05 -10.06 13.69
CA SER A 105 -7.63 -9.55 12.45
C SER A 105 -7.45 -8.05 12.42
N ILE A 106 -6.90 -7.55 11.31
CA ILE A 106 -6.63 -6.12 11.11
C ILE A 106 -7.18 -5.65 9.79
N ALA A 107 -7.54 -4.37 9.73
CA ALA A 107 -7.89 -3.65 8.51
C ALA A 107 -7.29 -2.25 8.58
N PHE A 108 -6.73 -1.79 7.47
CA PHE A 108 -6.13 -0.47 7.42
C PHE A 108 -6.44 0.20 6.08
N ASP A 109 -6.58 1.51 6.13
CA ASP A 109 -6.80 2.33 4.94
C ASP A 109 -5.50 2.94 4.46
N GLU A 110 -5.40 3.15 3.17
CA GLU A 110 -4.30 3.89 2.55
C GLU A 110 -4.82 4.77 1.43
N ILE A 111 -4.27 5.97 1.33
CA ILE A 111 -4.44 6.83 0.17
C ILE A 111 -3.12 6.87 -0.59
N ARG A 112 -3.21 6.74 -1.90
CA ARG A 112 -2.06 6.75 -2.78
C ARG A 112 -2.31 7.66 -3.96
N ILE A 113 -1.28 8.41 -4.36
CA ILE A 113 -1.27 9.16 -5.61
C ILE A 113 -0.19 8.57 -6.49
N ASP A 114 -0.56 8.17 -7.70
CA ASP A 114 0.37 7.63 -8.69
C ASP A 114 0.44 8.57 -9.88
N ARG A 115 1.65 8.93 -10.31
CA ARG A 115 1.90 9.69 -11.53
C ARG A 115 2.28 8.72 -12.63
N CYS A 116 1.58 8.84 -13.75
CA CYS A 116 1.72 7.95 -14.89
C CYS A 116 2.40 8.66 -16.07
N ALA A 117 3.23 7.95 -16.80
CA ALA A 117 3.82 8.41 -18.04
C ALA A 117 4.06 7.19 -18.95
N ASP A 118 3.70 7.32 -20.22
CA ASP A 118 3.95 6.31 -21.26
C ASP A 118 3.49 4.90 -20.86
N GLY A 119 2.32 4.81 -20.22
CA GLY A 119 1.72 3.53 -19.85
C GLY A 119 2.30 2.87 -18.61
N ARG A 120 3.05 3.61 -17.79
CA ARG A 120 3.65 3.10 -16.55
C ARG A 120 3.56 4.15 -15.45
N ILE A 121 3.62 3.68 -14.20
CA ILE A 121 3.74 4.54 -13.03
C ILE A 121 5.21 4.91 -12.87
N VAL A 122 5.48 6.22 -12.77
CA VAL A 122 6.83 6.77 -12.65
C VAL A 122 7.12 7.31 -11.25
N GLU A 123 6.09 7.64 -10.50
CA GLU A 123 6.23 8.19 -9.15
C GLU A 123 4.96 7.95 -8.34
N SER A 124 5.12 7.67 -7.05
CA SER A 124 4.00 7.40 -6.14
C SER A 124 4.22 8.07 -4.80
N TRP A 125 3.13 8.53 -4.20
CA TRP A 125 3.05 9.01 -2.83
C TRP A 125 2.00 8.18 -2.11
N PHE A 126 2.33 7.65 -0.92
CA PHE A 126 1.37 6.84 -0.17
C PHE A 126 1.33 7.24 1.29
N ILE A 127 0.13 7.25 1.86
CA ILE A 127 -0.10 7.56 3.27
C ILE A 127 -1.04 6.48 3.84
N PRO A 128 -0.48 5.49 4.56
CA PRO A 128 -1.29 4.51 5.27
C PRO A 128 -1.77 5.05 6.61
N ASP A 129 -2.89 4.54 7.10
CA ASP A 129 -3.36 4.79 8.46
C ASP A 129 -2.54 3.97 9.47
N ARG A 130 -1.36 4.44 9.81
CA ARG A 130 -0.48 3.76 10.77
C ARG A 130 -1.03 3.82 12.20
N LEU A 131 -1.64 4.92 12.57
CA LEU A 131 -2.22 5.05 13.91
C LEU A 131 -3.30 3.99 14.15
N GLY A 132 -4.25 3.84 13.23
CA GLY A 132 -5.29 2.83 13.32
C GLY A 132 -4.73 1.41 13.34
N LEU A 133 -3.73 1.13 12.50
CA LEU A 133 -3.07 -0.16 12.47
C LEU A 133 -2.36 -0.47 13.80
N TRP A 134 -1.61 0.47 14.35
CA TRP A 134 -0.90 0.27 15.62
C TRP A 134 -1.85 0.08 16.80
N GLN A 135 -2.98 0.78 16.81
CA GLN A 135 -4.04 0.55 17.81
C GLN A 135 -4.61 -0.86 17.71
N GLN A 136 -4.89 -1.34 16.50
CA GLN A 136 -5.40 -2.70 16.27
C GLN A 136 -4.38 -3.77 16.67
N LEU A 137 -3.09 -3.50 16.50
CA LEU A 137 -2.01 -4.40 16.91
C LEU A 137 -1.72 -4.35 18.43
N GLY A 138 -2.35 -3.43 19.15
CA GLY A 138 -2.11 -3.26 20.58
C GLY A 138 -0.82 -2.52 20.93
N LEU A 139 -0.20 -1.83 19.98
CA LEU A 139 1.02 -1.04 20.19
C LEU A 139 0.73 0.33 20.76
N LEU A 140 -0.48 0.82 20.59
CA LEU A 140 -0.99 2.08 21.11
C LEU A 140 -2.36 1.87 21.73
N PRO A 141 -2.79 2.73 22.70
CA PRO A 141 -4.13 2.65 23.25
C PRO A 141 -5.20 2.81 22.16
N ALA A 142 -6.30 2.05 22.30
CA ALA A 142 -7.46 2.22 21.44
C ALA A 142 -8.04 3.64 21.61
N PRO A 143 -8.77 4.17 20.57
CA PRO A 143 -9.43 5.45 20.70
C PRO A 143 -10.38 5.48 21.90
N ALA A 144 -10.43 6.61 22.63
CA ALA A 144 -11.41 6.77 23.69
C ALA A 144 -12.83 6.73 23.10
N PRO A 145 -13.82 6.11 23.80
CA PRO A 145 -15.19 6.16 23.34
C PRO A 145 -15.68 7.63 23.34
N PRO A 146 -16.55 8.00 22.38
CA PRO A 146 -17.08 9.37 22.36
C PRO A 146 -17.78 9.68 23.67
N SER A 147 -17.49 10.88 24.22
CA SER A 147 -18.21 11.40 25.40
C SER A 147 -19.65 11.70 24.98
N GLY A 148 -20.58 10.97 25.53
CA GLY A 148 -22.03 11.11 25.28
C GLY A 148 -22.68 12.07 26.20
#